data_4fabcb9ad46b740225538cc601913d23
#
_entry.id   4fabcb9ad46b740225538cc601913d23
#
_cell.length_a   1.000
_cell.length_b   1.000
_cell.length_c   1.000
_cell.angle_alpha   90.00
_cell.angle_beta   90.00
_cell.angle_gamma   90.00
#
_symmetry.space_group_name_H-M   'P 1'
#
loop_
_entity.id
_entity.type
_entity.pdbx_description
1 polymer ?
#
loop_
_entity_poly.entity_id
_entity_poly.type
_entity_poly.pdbx_seq_one_letter_code
_entity_poly.pdbx_strand_id
1 'polypeptide(L)'
;MVDEHAENQGAAPDATAIAAAHAIYTPFMLSFYDRLVHGLSNRFAWRCPTERIVGLYRDNLSSRHLEAGVGTGFFIDRANPVGFEELTLLDINRHCLARSAQRLARYHPLLCETNLLAPIASELPPPDSIGLTYVLHCLPGRMAEKLKAIDYLRPVRNKGSVLFGATIFGRGIEPNAAARSCFGSTMPRACSIISMTILPG
;
A
#
# COMPACT_ATOMS: atom_id res chain seq x y z
N MET A 1 8.26 -43.15 -19.51
CA MET A 1 8.63 -42.22 -18.43
C MET A 1 8.25 -40.88 -18.92
N VAL A 2 7.09 -40.41 -18.55
CA VAL A 2 6.39 -39.27 -19.13
C VAL A 2 6.61 -38.09 -18.23
N ASP A 3 7.14 -37.01 -18.80
CA ASP A 3 7.34 -35.71 -18.11
C ASP A 3 5.98 -35.08 -17.76
N GLU A 4 5.72 -34.98 -16.48
CA GLU A 4 4.54 -34.33 -15.90
C GLU A 4 4.97 -32.99 -15.29
N HIS A 5 5.31 -32.03 -16.16
CA HIS A 5 5.35 -30.61 -15.81
C HIS A 5 4.17 -29.88 -16.48
N ALA A 6 2.98 -30.11 -15.92
CA ALA A 6 1.83 -29.27 -16.23
C ALA A 6 2.08 -27.86 -15.68
N GLU A 7 2.32 -26.92 -16.57
CA GLU A 7 2.30 -25.48 -16.33
C GLU A 7 0.94 -25.07 -15.74
N ASN A 8 0.92 -24.79 -14.46
CA ASN A 8 -0.22 -24.18 -13.83
C ASN A 8 -0.27 -22.69 -14.24
N GLN A 9 -0.96 -22.41 -15.34
CA GLN A 9 -1.26 -21.07 -15.83
C GLN A 9 -2.04 -20.36 -14.72
N GLY A 10 -1.46 -19.27 -14.20
CA GLY A 10 -1.96 -18.50 -13.07
C GLY A 10 -3.38 -17.99 -13.30
N ALA A 11 -4.34 -18.63 -12.67
CA ALA A 11 -5.70 -18.12 -12.55
C ALA A 11 -5.68 -16.78 -11.81
N ALA A 12 -6.47 -15.82 -12.28
CA ALA A 12 -6.68 -14.55 -11.58
C ALA A 12 -7.11 -14.83 -10.12
N PRO A 13 -6.64 -14.06 -9.14
CA PRO A 13 -6.99 -14.29 -7.75
C PRO A 13 -8.51 -14.27 -7.58
N ASP A 14 -9.05 -15.29 -6.91
CA ASP A 14 -10.47 -15.48 -6.69
C ASP A 14 -11.09 -14.27 -5.98
N ALA A 15 -12.20 -13.77 -6.51
CA ALA A 15 -12.96 -12.66 -5.94
C ALA A 15 -13.33 -12.89 -4.46
N THR A 16 -13.49 -14.14 -4.05
CA THR A 16 -13.74 -14.54 -2.65
C THR A 16 -12.54 -14.32 -1.76
N ALA A 17 -11.31 -14.55 -2.23
CA ALA A 17 -10.08 -14.30 -1.50
C ALA A 17 -9.83 -12.79 -1.31
N ILE A 18 -10.18 -12.00 -2.33
CA ILE A 18 -10.13 -10.54 -2.28
C ILE A 18 -11.15 -10.02 -1.25
N ALA A 19 -12.39 -10.50 -1.30
CA ALA A 19 -13.45 -10.10 -0.37
C ALA A 19 -13.13 -10.46 1.08
N ALA A 20 -12.55 -11.64 1.33
CA ALA A 20 -12.14 -12.07 2.67
C ALA A 20 -11.01 -11.21 3.25
N ALA A 21 -10.04 -10.80 2.44
CA ALA A 21 -8.95 -9.91 2.87
C ALA A 21 -9.45 -8.51 3.26
N HIS A 22 -10.55 -8.05 2.68
CA HIS A 22 -11.13 -6.73 2.93
C HIS A 22 -12.19 -6.72 4.05
N ALA A 23 -12.80 -7.87 4.38
CA ALA A 23 -13.83 -7.98 5.42
C ALA A 23 -13.34 -7.57 6.82
N ILE A 24 -12.03 -7.59 7.06
CA ILE A 24 -11.39 -7.23 8.34
C ILE A 24 -11.40 -5.71 8.58
N TYR A 25 -11.46 -4.89 7.52
CA TYR A 25 -11.39 -3.43 7.62
C TYR A 25 -12.77 -2.81 7.84
N THR A 26 -13.38 -3.09 8.99
CA THR A 26 -14.62 -2.43 9.39
C THR A 26 -14.35 -1.02 9.94
N PRO A 27 -15.34 -0.09 9.98
CA PRO A 27 -15.15 1.25 10.56
C PRO A 27 -14.64 1.23 12.00
N PHE A 28 -15.02 0.23 12.78
CA PHE A 28 -14.57 0.04 14.16
C PHE A 28 -13.09 -0.37 14.21
N MET A 29 -12.67 -1.30 13.37
CA MET A 29 -11.26 -1.71 13.27
C MET A 29 -10.37 -0.57 12.79
N LEU A 30 -10.82 0.22 11.82
CA LEU A 30 -10.07 1.37 11.30
C LEU A 30 -9.82 2.46 12.35
N SER A 31 -10.71 2.63 13.34
CA SER A 31 -10.50 3.63 14.39
C SER A 31 -9.41 3.24 15.40
N PHE A 32 -9.19 1.94 15.60
CA PHE A 32 -8.10 1.42 16.44
C PHE A 32 -6.82 1.11 15.67
N TYR A 33 -6.93 0.94 14.34
CA TYR A 33 -5.84 0.52 13.47
C TYR A 33 -4.62 1.45 13.58
N ASP A 34 -4.84 2.75 13.54
CA ASP A 34 -3.75 3.73 13.59
C ASP A 34 -2.95 3.67 14.89
N ARG A 35 -3.62 3.53 16.04
CA ARG A 35 -2.95 3.46 17.35
C ARG A 35 -2.21 2.14 17.55
N LEU A 36 -2.81 1.03 17.11
CA LEU A 36 -2.26 -0.30 17.34
C LEU A 36 -1.18 -0.62 16.32
N VAL A 37 -1.42 -0.38 15.04
CA VAL A 37 -0.50 -0.74 13.95
C VAL A 37 0.61 0.29 13.80
N HIS A 38 0.28 1.56 13.72
CA HIS A 38 1.28 2.61 13.50
C HIS A 38 1.99 3.06 14.79
N GLY A 39 1.36 2.92 15.96
CA GLY A 39 1.98 3.26 17.25
C GLY A 39 2.88 2.16 17.78
N LEU A 40 2.31 1.01 18.14
CA LEU A 40 3.00 -0.04 18.90
C LEU A 40 3.65 -1.08 17.98
N SER A 41 2.92 -1.54 16.96
CA SER A 41 3.36 -2.64 16.11
C SER A 41 4.54 -2.26 15.21
N ASN A 42 4.52 -1.06 14.59
CA ASN A 42 5.61 -0.61 13.73
C ASN A 42 6.94 -0.49 14.47
N ARG A 43 6.91 0.04 15.70
CA ARG A 43 8.13 0.27 16.49
C ARG A 43 8.72 -1.03 17.03
N PHE A 44 7.88 -1.92 17.56
CA PHE A 44 8.33 -3.10 18.30
C PHE A 44 8.36 -4.38 17.48
N ALA A 45 7.34 -4.60 16.62
CA ALA A 45 7.26 -5.83 15.84
C ALA A 45 8.02 -5.75 14.50
N TRP A 46 7.91 -4.63 13.79
CA TRP A 46 8.43 -4.51 12.41
C TRP A 46 9.78 -3.79 12.30
N ARG A 47 10.32 -3.25 13.39
CA ARG A 47 11.56 -2.45 13.43
C ARG A 47 11.54 -1.30 12.40
N CYS A 48 10.38 -0.83 12.04
CA CYS A 48 10.18 0.30 11.15
C CYS A 48 9.43 1.40 11.90
N PRO A 49 10.11 2.30 12.60
CA PRO A 49 9.45 3.40 13.28
C PRO A 49 8.58 4.19 12.29
N THR A 50 7.37 4.52 12.69
CA THR A 50 6.41 5.29 11.89
C THR A 50 7.03 6.56 11.30
N GLU A 51 7.89 7.24 12.04
CA GLU A 51 8.57 8.47 11.59
C GLU A 51 9.48 8.24 10.37
N ARG A 52 10.03 7.05 10.15
CA ARG A 52 10.78 6.73 8.92
C ARG A 52 9.88 6.71 7.70
N ILE A 53 8.66 6.19 7.85
CA ILE A 53 7.68 6.18 6.75
C ILE A 53 7.15 7.60 6.53
N VAL A 54 6.88 8.34 7.60
CA VAL A 54 6.49 9.76 7.50
C VAL A 54 7.58 10.59 6.82
N GLY A 55 8.86 10.34 7.13
CA GLY A 55 9.99 10.93 6.42
C GLY A 55 9.97 10.62 4.93
N LEU A 56 9.76 9.34 4.57
CA LEU A 56 9.63 8.92 3.17
C LEU A 56 8.54 9.71 2.41
N TYR A 57 7.40 9.96 3.06
CA TYR A 57 6.35 10.79 2.48
C TYR A 57 6.81 12.24 2.32
N ARG A 58 7.41 12.85 3.34
CA ARG A 58 7.91 14.23 3.27
C ARG A 58 8.92 14.43 2.16
N ASP A 59 9.76 13.42 1.91
CA ASP A 59 10.82 13.50 0.90
C ASP A 59 10.32 13.28 -0.53
N ASN A 60 9.16 12.63 -0.71
CA ASN A 60 8.70 12.17 -2.04
C ASN A 60 7.32 12.69 -2.45
N LEU A 61 6.54 13.32 -1.56
CA LEU A 61 5.25 13.90 -1.94
C LEU A 61 5.45 15.06 -2.91
N SER A 62 4.71 15.03 -4.02
CA SER A 62 4.60 16.12 -4.99
C SER A 62 3.24 16.79 -4.90
N SER A 63 3.08 17.96 -5.54
CA SER A 63 1.79 18.68 -5.56
C SER A 63 0.67 17.88 -6.24
N ARG A 64 1.01 17.01 -7.21
CA ARG A 64 0.09 16.04 -7.81
C ARG A 64 0.44 14.65 -7.33
N HIS A 65 -0.33 14.16 -6.38
CA HIS A 65 -0.06 12.90 -5.70
C HIS A 65 -1.20 11.89 -5.83
N LEU A 66 -0.84 10.63 -6.04
CA LEU A 66 -1.76 9.50 -6.02
C LEU A 66 -1.34 8.53 -4.91
N GLU A 67 -2.25 8.22 -4.01
CA GLU A 67 -2.05 7.21 -2.97
C GLU A 67 -2.78 5.94 -3.33
N ALA A 68 -2.04 4.87 -3.59
CA ALA A 68 -2.57 3.57 -3.97
C ALA A 68 -2.71 2.67 -2.73
N GLY A 69 -3.96 2.33 -2.38
CA GLY A 69 -4.31 1.63 -1.15
C GLY A 69 -4.19 2.55 0.06
N VAL A 70 -4.98 3.63 0.06
CA VAL A 70 -4.87 4.74 1.01
C VAL A 70 -5.12 4.35 2.47
N GLY A 71 -5.88 3.26 2.71
CA GLY A 71 -6.26 2.87 4.06
C GLY A 71 -6.95 4.01 4.82
N THR A 72 -6.38 4.44 5.96
CA THR A 72 -6.93 5.54 6.75
C THR A 72 -6.40 6.92 6.36
N GLY A 73 -5.50 7.04 5.39
CA GLY A 73 -4.83 8.30 5.03
C GLY A 73 -3.81 8.79 6.07
N PHE A 74 -3.41 7.95 7.00
CA PHE A 74 -2.59 8.31 8.15
C PHE A 74 -1.25 8.94 7.79
N PHE A 75 -0.52 8.36 6.82
CA PHE A 75 0.84 8.82 6.49
C PHE A 75 0.84 10.19 5.80
N ILE A 76 -0.10 10.46 4.89
CA ILE A 76 -0.27 11.77 4.25
C ILE A 76 -0.62 12.81 5.31
N ASP A 77 -1.58 12.50 6.19
CA ASP A 77 -1.99 13.40 7.26
C ASP A 77 -0.82 13.71 8.22
N ARG A 78 -0.04 12.70 8.59
CA ARG A 78 1.11 12.85 9.49
C ARG A 78 2.31 13.55 8.83
N ALA A 79 2.49 13.36 7.53
CA ALA A 79 3.51 14.11 6.76
C ALA A 79 3.17 15.60 6.72
N ASN A 80 1.88 15.96 6.75
CA ASN A 80 1.32 17.29 6.81
C ASN A 80 1.89 18.23 5.71
N PRO A 81 1.72 17.88 4.41
CA PRO A 81 2.18 18.75 3.33
C PRO A 81 1.43 20.08 3.33
N VAL A 82 2.03 21.11 2.74
CA VAL A 82 1.43 22.46 2.65
C VAL A 82 0.11 22.44 1.88
N GLY A 83 0.03 21.59 0.83
CA GLY A 83 -1.17 21.40 0.03
C GLY A 83 -0.90 20.50 -1.17
N PHE A 84 -1.96 20.24 -1.94
CA PHE A 84 -1.90 19.53 -3.21
C PHE A 84 -2.61 20.37 -4.27
N GLU A 85 -2.09 20.32 -5.50
CA GLU A 85 -2.83 20.72 -6.70
C GLU A 85 -3.85 19.64 -7.04
N GLU A 86 -3.44 18.37 -6.87
CA GLU A 86 -4.27 17.20 -7.11
C GLU A 86 -3.89 16.11 -6.13
N LEU A 87 -4.86 15.60 -5.39
CA LEU A 87 -4.70 14.43 -4.52
C LEU A 87 -5.71 13.36 -4.91
N THR A 88 -5.24 12.23 -5.43
CA THR A 88 -6.08 11.08 -5.78
C THR A 88 -5.87 9.94 -4.78
N LEU A 89 -6.94 9.43 -4.21
CA LEU A 89 -6.93 8.32 -3.26
C LEU A 89 -7.56 7.09 -3.91
N LEU A 90 -6.78 6.03 -4.06
CA LEU A 90 -7.24 4.74 -4.56
C LEU A 90 -7.36 3.73 -3.43
N ASP A 91 -8.49 3.05 -3.34
CA ASP A 91 -8.67 1.87 -2.49
C ASP A 91 -9.82 1.02 -3.04
N ILE A 92 -9.79 -0.27 -2.81
CA ILE A 92 -10.91 -1.16 -3.13
C ILE A 92 -11.98 -1.13 -2.04
N ASN A 93 -11.63 -0.67 -0.83
CA ASN A 93 -12.51 -0.64 0.32
C ASN A 93 -13.10 0.77 0.51
N ARG A 94 -14.41 0.89 0.31
CA ARG A 94 -15.18 2.14 0.49
C ARG A 94 -15.04 2.73 1.90
N HIS A 95 -14.90 1.91 2.92
CA HIS A 95 -14.73 2.40 4.30
C HIS A 95 -13.35 3.07 4.47
N CYS A 96 -12.31 2.55 3.81
CA CYS A 96 -11.00 3.18 3.75
C CYS A 96 -11.09 4.53 3.04
N LEU A 97 -11.72 4.58 1.86
CA LEU A 97 -11.92 5.83 1.12
C LEU A 97 -12.70 6.86 1.93
N ALA A 98 -13.82 6.48 2.56
CA ALA A 98 -14.61 7.40 3.38
C ALA A 98 -13.81 7.92 4.59
N ARG A 99 -13.03 7.04 5.25
CA ARG A 99 -12.21 7.43 6.40
C ARG A 99 -11.07 8.35 6.01
N SER A 100 -10.37 8.04 4.93
CA SER A 100 -9.28 8.87 4.42
C SER A 100 -9.78 10.22 3.89
N ALA A 101 -10.93 10.25 3.22
CA ALA A 101 -11.57 11.49 2.78
C ALA A 101 -11.88 12.43 3.95
N GLN A 102 -12.41 11.92 5.06
CA GLN A 102 -12.63 12.71 6.28
C GLN A 102 -11.32 13.26 6.86
N ARG A 103 -10.28 12.41 6.96
CA ARG A 103 -8.99 12.80 7.51
C ARG A 103 -8.29 13.85 6.66
N LEU A 104 -8.36 13.70 5.36
CA LEU A 104 -7.66 14.52 4.37
C LEU A 104 -8.58 15.60 3.73
N ALA A 105 -9.75 15.86 4.33
CA ALA A 105 -10.76 16.78 3.77
C ALA A 105 -10.20 18.16 3.41
N ARG A 106 -9.19 18.65 4.14
CA ARG A 106 -8.52 19.93 3.86
C ARG A 106 -7.81 19.99 2.50
N TYR A 107 -7.54 18.83 1.89
CA TYR A 107 -6.87 18.71 0.59
C TYR A 107 -7.84 18.40 -0.56
N HIS A 108 -9.15 18.28 -0.29
CA HIS A 108 -10.20 18.01 -1.29
C HIS A 108 -9.87 16.82 -2.23
N PRO A 109 -9.59 15.61 -1.69
CA PRO A 109 -9.10 14.50 -2.49
C PRO A 109 -10.15 13.97 -3.47
N LEU A 110 -9.70 13.57 -4.67
CA LEU A 110 -10.45 12.73 -5.59
C LEU A 110 -10.42 11.27 -5.09
N LEU A 111 -11.60 10.67 -4.95
CA LEU A 111 -11.75 9.29 -4.47
C LEU A 111 -12.04 8.35 -5.64
N CYS A 112 -11.29 7.27 -5.74
CA CYS A 112 -11.49 6.26 -6.76
C CYS A 112 -11.49 4.86 -6.14
N GLU A 113 -12.66 4.21 -6.20
CA GLU A 113 -12.79 2.80 -5.79
C GLU A 113 -12.24 1.92 -6.92
N THR A 114 -11.10 1.27 -6.66
CA THR A 114 -10.45 0.46 -7.69
C THR A 114 -9.66 -0.70 -7.09
N ASN A 115 -9.56 -1.78 -7.88
CA ASN A 115 -8.72 -2.93 -7.57
C ASN A 115 -7.34 -2.71 -8.19
N LEU A 116 -6.28 -2.63 -7.38
CA LEU A 116 -4.91 -2.47 -7.85
C LEU A 116 -4.37 -3.67 -8.64
N LEU A 117 -5.07 -4.82 -8.59
CA LEU A 117 -4.74 -6.00 -9.41
C LEU A 117 -5.56 -6.06 -10.72
N ALA A 118 -6.14 -4.94 -11.14
CA ALA A 118 -6.82 -4.77 -12.41
C ALA A 118 -6.34 -3.48 -13.09
N PRO A 119 -6.53 -3.32 -14.41
CA PRO A 119 -6.22 -2.08 -15.11
C PRO A 119 -6.91 -0.88 -14.46
N ILE A 120 -6.14 0.17 -14.19
CA ILE A 120 -6.62 1.41 -13.58
C ILE A 120 -7.12 2.34 -14.69
N ALA A 121 -8.23 3.03 -14.46
CA ALA A 121 -8.80 3.97 -15.42
C ALA A 121 -7.76 5.05 -15.81
N SER A 122 -7.57 5.25 -17.11
CA SER A 122 -6.61 6.21 -17.66
C SER A 122 -7.05 7.67 -17.54
N GLU A 123 -8.27 7.91 -17.09
CA GLU A 123 -8.87 9.24 -16.94
C GLU A 123 -8.48 9.95 -15.63
N LEU A 124 -7.69 9.29 -14.79
CA LEU A 124 -7.19 9.91 -13.55
C LEU A 124 -6.18 11.01 -13.87
N PRO A 125 -6.19 12.11 -13.09
CA PRO A 125 -5.15 13.13 -13.21
C PRO A 125 -3.76 12.49 -13.03
N PRO A 126 -2.84 12.67 -13.99
CA PRO A 126 -1.57 11.99 -13.95
C PRO A 126 -0.67 12.54 -12.83
N PRO A 127 -0.30 11.71 -11.84
CA PRO A 127 0.49 12.13 -10.69
C PRO A 127 1.98 12.26 -10.99
N ASP A 128 2.66 13.12 -10.23
CA ASP A 128 4.11 13.23 -10.21
C ASP A 128 4.74 12.41 -9.07
N SER A 129 3.92 12.00 -8.09
CA SER A 129 4.32 11.02 -7.08
C SER A 129 3.21 10.02 -6.79
N ILE A 130 3.59 8.76 -6.53
CA ILE A 130 2.69 7.66 -6.21
C ILE A 130 3.15 7.01 -4.91
N GLY A 131 2.28 7.02 -3.89
CA GLY A 131 2.46 6.28 -2.65
C GLY A 131 1.91 4.86 -2.75
N LEU A 132 2.65 3.86 -2.26
CA LEU A 132 2.24 2.46 -2.19
C LEU A 132 2.73 1.86 -0.87
N THR A 133 2.12 2.29 0.24
CA THR A 133 2.59 1.93 1.58
C THR A 133 1.70 0.90 2.25
N TYR A 134 2.30 -0.21 2.67
CA TYR A 134 1.64 -1.35 3.33
C TYR A 134 0.55 -2.04 2.50
N VAL A 135 0.63 -1.95 1.17
CA VAL A 135 -0.33 -2.54 0.23
C VAL A 135 0.13 -3.92 -0.25
N LEU A 136 1.36 -4.05 -0.76
CA LEU A 136 1.79 -5.27 -1.45
C LEU A 136 1.67 -6.54 -0.59
N HIS A 137 1.89 -6.47 0.71
CA HIS A 137 1.73 -7.65 1.58
C HIS A 137 0.25 -8.01 1.84
N CYS A 138 -0.67 -7.07 1.63
CA CYS A 138 -2.11 -7.30 1.77
C CYS A 138 -2.75 -7.87 0.50
N LEU A 139 -2.11 -7.70 -0.67
CA LEU A 139 -2.62 -8.23 -1.93
C LEU A 139 -2.56 -9.77 -1.93
N PRO A 140 -3.55 -10.45 -2.52
CA PRO A 140 -3.53 -11.90 -2.67
C PRO A 140 -2.49 -12.35 -3.71
N GLY A 141 -2.11 -13.63 -3.66
CA GLY A 141 -1.23 -14.24 -4.64
C GLY A 141 0.26 -14.19 -4.29
N ARG A 142 1.10 -14.66 -5.21
CA ARG A 142 2.56 -14.66 -5.12
C ARG A 142 3.13 -13.27 -5.37
N MET A 143 4.38 -13.02 -5.02
CA MET A 143 5.00 -11.70 -5.19
C MET A 143 4.95 -11.19 -6.64
N ALA A 144 5.18 -12.06 -7.62
CA ALA A 144 5.09 -11.69 -9.04
C ALA A 144 3.70 -11.19 -9.44
N GLU A 145 2.63 -11.77 -8.88
CA GLU A 145 1.26 -11.34 -9.12
C GLU A 145 0.96 -10.01 -8.43
N LYS A 146 1.45 -9.82 -7.22
CA LYS A 146 1.32 -8.57 -6.45
C LYS A 146 2.03 -7.40 -7.12
N LEU A 147 3.17 -7.65 -7.77
CA LEU A 147 3.91 -6.63 -8.50
C LEU A 147 3.17 -6.11 -9.74
N LYS A 148 2.18 -6.85 -10.28
CA LYS A 148 1.27 -6.34 -11.32
C LYS A 148 0.56 -5.05 -10.91
N ALA A 149 0.34 -4.81 -9.62
CA ALA A 149 -0.19 -3.54 -9.14
C ALA A 149 0.68 -2.34 -9.57
N ILE A 150 2.00 -2.51 -9.59
CA ILE A 150 2.93 -1.48 -10.06
C ILE A 150 2.81 -1.31 -11.59
N ASP A 151 2.65 -2.41 -12.33
CA ASP A 151 2.47 -2.36 -13.78
C ASP A 151 1.18 -1.66 -14.17
N TYR A 152 0.08 -1.86 -13.41
CA TYR A 152 -1.19 -1.18 -13.62
C TYR A 152 -1.18 0.30 -13.22
N LEU A 153 -0.25 0.73 -12.37
CA LEU A 153 -0.02 2.14 -12.04
C LEU A 153 0.82 2.88 -13.10
N ARG A 154 1.60 2.18 -13.94
CA ARG A 154 2.46 2.80 -14.95
C ARG A 154 1.71 3.67 -15.96
N PRO A 155 0.56 3.26 -16.53
CA PRO A 155 -0.13 4.06 -17.56
C PRO A 155 -0.71 5.37 -17.05
N VAL A 156 -1.02 5.47 -15.75
CA VAL A 156 -1.70 6.65 -15.18
C VAL A 156 -0.75 7.74 -14.68
N ARG A 157 0.57 7.53 -14.74
CA ARG A 157 1.58 8.44 -14.19
C ARG A 157 2.15 9.42 -15.21
N ASN A 158 2.71 10.51 -14.73
CA ASN A 158 3.56 11.39 -15.53
C ASN A 158 4.94 10.77 -15.83
N LYS A 159 5.59 11.26 -16.88
CA LYS A 159 6.98 10.94 -17.16
C LYS A 159 7.85 11.46 -16.00
N GLY A 160 8.69 10.61 -15.44
CA GLY A 160 9.55 10.98 -14.31
C GLY A 160 8.89 10.93 -12.93
N SER A 161 7.65 10.44 -12.83
CA SER A 161 6.99 10.26 -11.52
C SER A 161 7.80 9.36 -10.60
N VAL A 162 7.77 9.69 -9.31
CA VAL A 162 8.37 8.90 -8.23
C VAL A 162 7.34 7.93 -7.68
N LEU A 163 7.64 6.63 -7.68
CA LEU A 163 6.93 5.62 -6.90
C LEU A 163 7.68 5.38 -5.59
N PHE A 164 7.01 5.51 -4.47
CA PHE A 164 7.61 5.24 -3.16
C PHE A 164 6.64 4.47 -2.26
N GLY A 165 7.17 3.82 -1.25
CA GLY A 165 6.34 3.09 -0.31
C GLY A 165 7.13 2.20 0.63
N ALA A 166 6.39 1.44 1.42
CA ALA A 166 6.93 0.46 2.35
C ALA A 166 6.10 -0.81 2.33
N THR A 167 6.73 -1.96 2.46
CA THR A 167 6.01 -3.23 2.56
C THR A 167 6.67 -4.16 3.58
N ILE A 168 5.93 -5.15 4.05
CA ILE A 168 6.41 -6.14 5.00
C ILE A 168 6.77 -7.41 4.22
N PHE A 169 8.03 -7.87 4.31
CA PHE A 169 8.46 -9.12 3.73
C PHE A 169 8.43 -10.27 4.76
N GLY A 170 7.97 -11.44 4.32
CA GLY A 170 7.84 -12.64 5.16
C GLY A 170 9.07 -13.53 5.26
N ARG A 171 10.14 -13.30 4.48
CA ARG A 171 11.36 -14.13 4.46
C ARG A 171 12.62 -13.27 4.38
N GLY A 172 13.70 -13.75 5.03
CA GLY A 172 15.06 -13.20 4.86
C GLY A 172 15.50 -12.16 5.90
N ILE A 173 14.71 -11.92 6.95
CA ILE A 173 15.07 -10.99 8.01
C ILE A 173 14.78 -11.62 9.38
N GLU A 174 15.75 -11.62 10.28
CA GLU A 174 15.58 -12.16 11.62
C GLU A 174 14.61 -11.29 12.45
N PRO A 175 13.52 -11.90 12.97
CA PRO A 175 12.59 -11.18 13.84
C PRO A 175 13.23 -10.93 15.21
N ASN A 176 12.91 -9.79 15.83
CA ASN A 176 13.27 -9.58 17.23
C ASN A 176 12.41 -10.44 18.18
N ALA A 177 12.80 -10.51 19.45
CA ALA A 177 12.13 -11.32 20.45
C ALA A 177 10.64 -10.94 20.62
N ALA A 178 10.28 -9.65 20.51
CA ALA A 178 8.91 -9.17 20.61
C ALA A 178 8.04 -9.65 19.42
N ALA A 179 8.58 -9.63 18.20
CA ALA A 179 7.89 -10.16 17.03
C ALA A 179 7.67 -11.68 17.13
N ARG A 180 8.63 -12.42 17.68
CA ARG A 180 8.49 -13.85 17.96
C ARG A 180 7.40 -14.15 19.00
N SER A 181 7.34 -13.36 20.07
CA SER A 181 6.35 -13.53 21.13
C SER A 181 4.93 -13.24 20.68
N CYS A 182 4.72 -12.22 19.82
CA CYS A 182 3.39 -11.83 19.34
C CYS A 182 2.84 -12.74 18.23
N PHE A 183 3.71 -13.38 17.42
CA PHE A 183 3.30 -14.07 16.19
C PHE A 183 3.78 -15.53 16.09
N GLY A 184 4.38 -16.09 17.16
CA GLY A 184 4.95 -17.44 17.15
C GLY A 184 6.23 -17.54 16.34
N SER A 185 6.87 -18.73 16.38
CA SER A 185 8.19 -19.00 15.78
C SER A 185 8.21 -19.02 14.24
N THR A 186 7.08 -18.82 13.58
CA THR A 186 6.91 -19.12 12.14
C THR A 186 7.02 -17.94 11.20
N MET A 187 7.19 -16.69 11.68
CA MET A 187 7.18 -15.52 10.79
C MET A 187 8.26 -14.47 11.08
N PRO A 188 9.43 -14.57 10.42
CA PRO A 188 10.33 -13.44 10.32
C PRO A 188 9.76 -12.41 9.34
N ARG A 189 9.43 -11.25 9.83
CA ARG A 189 8.93 -10.14 9.02
C ARG A 189 9.75 -8.89 9.30
N ALA A 190 10.09 -8.15 8.24
CA ALA A 190 10.64 -6.80 8.36
C ALA A 190 10.03 -5.89 7.31
N CYS A 191 9.97 -4.63 7.64
CA CYS A 191 9.55 -3.58 6.73
C CYS A 191 10.70 -3.19 5.82
N SER A 192 10.48 -3.21 4.51
CA SER A 192 11.38 -2.63 3.52
C SER A 192 10.78 -1.36 2.96
N ILE A 193 11.58 -0.32 2.94
CA ILE A 193 11.25 0.98 2.35
C ILE A 193 11.79 0.99 0.91
N ILE A 194 10.96 1.37 -0.03
CA ILE A 194 11.30 1.48 -1.44
C ILE A 194 10.96 2.90 -1.88
N SER A 195 11.93 3.57 -2.50
CA SER A 195 11.71 4.77 -3.28
C SER A 195 12.45 4.60 -4.60
N MET A 196 11.74 4.77 -5.71
CA MET A 196 12.32 4.64 -7.04
C MET A 196 11.69 5.64 -8.00
N THR A 197 12.53 6.29 -8.78
CA THR A 197 12.05 7.03 -9.95
C THR A 197 11.75 6.03 -11.05
N ILE A 198 10.51 6.03 -11.53
CA ILE A 198 10.14 5.16 -12.65
C ILE A 198 10.55 5.89 -13.92
N LEU A 199 11.67 5.46 -14.49
CA LEU A 199 12.13 5.98 -15.79
C LEU A 199 11.13 5.62 -16.89
N PRO A 200 11.03 6.45 -17.94
CA PRO A 200 10.24 6.11 -19.12
C PRO A 200 10.82 4.85 -19.75
N GLY A 201 9.97 3.87 -20.07
CA GLY A 201 10.30 2.76 -20.97
C GLY A 201 10.25 3.22 -22.40
#